data_fb986400b0c3ab65d4023570ddca3ba9
#
_entry.id   fb986400b0c3ab65d4023570ddca3ba9
#
_cell.length_a   1.000
_cell.length_b   1.000
_cell.length_c   1.000
_cell.angle_alpha   90.00
_cell.angle_beta   90.00
_cell.angle_gamma   90.00
#
_symmetry.space_group_name_H-M   'P 1'
#
loop_
_entity.id
_entity.type
_entity.pdbx_description
1 polymer ?
#
loop_
_entity_poly.entity_id
_entity_poly.type
_entity_poly.pdbx_seq_one_letter_code
_entity_poly.pdbx_strand_id
1 'polypeptide(L)'
;MEFPNGKALKTGVRWLIKAGSIALLGAGSIAAYLLWSNRSTAPLPVQVVTVSRATVDDTLNESGIVELGNQQTLRSPAEGAVDRILVKPGDRVETGRLLAVLRNPERQTAPTEQQLRIEQQQATLERNRQEIAESEEQLAAYRENLVLLQQLLQEGAIARTEIRNQEDQIRRTEASLQDAKSELSKARLELERLKVENQKIQQQIRETLITAPTNGIVLQVNVNDGDGVQLRTELLTLGNPNQEFVRLQLSTLNAAKVKVGQIARISVIGPDPQIFAGRIVSVAPMAIVPKNEDGAGASEQSNQSVVPTVVRLDQATRTLIPGSQVNVEIVLKSQANVITLGTEAIQHTGAEPFVWVLDEQGKAQQRPVKLGLEGLVTVEVKNGLRQGERVILPSSDQPLTPGIPVVPEDN
;
A
#
# COMPACT_ATOMS: atom_id res chain seq x y z
N MET A 1 -135.11 -5.92 18.15
CA MET A 1 -134.75 -4.49 18.33
C MET A 1 -133.27 -4.45 18.70
N GLU A 2 -132.57 -3.79 17.93
CA GLU A 2 -131.17 -3.31 18.13
C GLU A 2 -130.05 -4.32 18.24
N PHE A 3 -129.26 -4.30 17.26
CA PHE A 3 -127.92 -4.83 17.11
C PHE A 3 -126.89 -3.96 17.85
N PRO A 4 -125.88 -4.47 18.47
CA PRO A 4 -124.64 -3.71 18.61
C PRO A 4 -123.49 -4.28 17.81
N ASN A 5 -122.90 -3.34 17.28
CA ASN A 5 -121.71 -3.08 16.48
C ASN A 5 -120.42 -3.94 16.78
N GLY A 6 -119.84 -4.36 15.67
CA GLY A 6 -118.51 -4.95 15.60
C GLY A 6 -117.42 -3.91 15.66
N LYS A 7 -116.56 -4.08 16.67
CA LYS A 7 -115.26 -3.31 16.79
C LYS A 7 -114.15 -4.14 17.45
N ALA A 8 -113.88 -5.36 17.02
CA ALA A 8 -112.81 -6.18 17.62
C ALA A 8 -111.80 -6.85 16.64
N LEU A 9 -111.83 -6.55 15.32
CA LEU A 9 -110.93 -7.21 14.35
C LEU A 9 -109.90 -6.37 13.68
N LYS A 10 -109.73 -5.05 14.03
CA LYS A 10 -108.71 -4.18 13.37
C LYS A 10 -107.41 -3.94 14.19
N THR A 11 -107.30 -4.41 15.44
CA THR A 11 -106.11 -4.16 16.30
C THR A 11 -105.06 -5.25 16.21
N GLY A 12 -105.45 -6.53 15.96
CA GLY A 12 -104.53 -7.69 15.90
C GLY A 12 -103.67 -7.71 14.64
N VAL A 13 -104.20 -7.29 13.49
CA VAL A 13 -103.44 -7.31 12.20
C VAL A 13 -102.36 -6.23 12.13
N ARG A 14 -102.59 -5.07 12.77
CA ARG A 14 -101.55 -4.00 12.83
C ARG A 14 -100.38 -4.31 13.71
N TRP A 15 -100.52 -5.14 14.75
CA TRP A 15 -99.41 -5.57 15.63
C TRP A 15 -98.55 -6.69 14.99
N LEU A 16 -99.16 -7.64 14.28
CA LEU A 16 -98.45 -8.69 13.48
C LEU A 16 -97.61 -8.07 12.33
N ILE A 17 -98.09 -7.03 11.65
CA ILE A 17 -97.38 -6.36 10.60
C ILE A 17 -96.19 -5.58 11.19
N LYS A 18 -96.32 -4.94 12.34
CA LYS A 18 -95.19 -4.26 13.02
C LYS A 18 -94.16 -5.23 13.59
N ALA A 19 -94.55 -6.34 14.13
CA ALA A 19 -93.70 -7.42 14.63
C ALA A 19 -92.94 -8.10 13.46
N GLY A 20 -93.55 -8.35 12.34
CA GLY A 20 -92.94 -8.92 11.15
C GLY A 20 -91.94 -7.97 10.45
N SER A 21 -92.21 -6.62 10.45
CA SER A 21 -91.29 -5.63 9.90
C SER A 21 -90.05 -5.42 10.79
N ILE A 22 -90.11 -5.54 12.10
CA ILE A 22 -88.96 -5.49 13.00
C ILE A 22 -88.12 -6.76 12.89
N ALA A 23 -88.70 -7.93 12.71
CA ALA A 23 -87.99 -9.21 12.48
C ALA A 23 -87.23 -9.20 11.12
N LEU A 24 -87.86 -8.64 10.06
CA LEU A 24 -87.23 -8.49 8.76
C LEU A 24 -86.12 -7.50 8.76
N LEU A 25 -86.20 -6.35 9.47
CA LEU A 25 -85.13 -5.40 9.63
C LEU A 25 -84.03 -5.96 10.51
N GLY A 26 -84.31 -6.75 11.55
CA GLY A 26 -83.33 -7.43 12.34
C GLY A 26 -82.55 -8.50 11.57
N ALA A 27 -83.27 -9.32 10.80
CA ALA A 27 -82.67 -10.35 9.93
C ALA A 27 -81.87 -9.73 8.76
N GLY A 28 -82.34 -8.60 8.21
CA GLY A 28 -81.62 -7.84 7.20
C GLY A 28 -80.36 -7.19 7.71
N SER A 29 -80.38 -6.67 8.93
CA SER A 29 -79.18 -6.07 9.55
C SER A 29 -78.15 -7.13 9.98
N ILE A 30 -78.62 -8.32 10.42
CA ILE A 30 -77.70 -9.45 10.71
C ILE A 30 -77.12 -10.02 9.41
N ALA A 31 -77.90 -10.14 8.34
CA ALA A 31 -77.44 -10.57 7.04
C ALA A 31 -76.46 -9.54 6.40
N ALA A 32 -76.79 -8.23 6.53
CA ALA A 32 -75.88 -7.15 6.09
C ALA A 32 -74.59 -7.13 6.93
N TYR A 33 -74.66 -7.33 8.25
CA TYR A 33 -73.49 -7.43 9.12
C TYR A 33 -72.65 -8.69 8.78
N LEU A 34 -73.27 -9.85 8.51
CA LEU A 34 -72.56 -11.06 8.08
C LEU A 34 -72.00 -10.93 6.68
N LEU A 35 -72.65 -10.27 5.76
CA LEU A 35 -72.14 -9.94 4.41
C LEU A 35 -71.05 -8.88 4.46
N TRP A 36 -71.14 -7.92 5.37
CA TRP A 36 -70.09 -6.90 5.57
C TRP A 36 -68.88 -7.46 6.31
N SER A 37 -69.11 -8.31 7.32
CA SER A 37 -68.00 -8.98 8.05
C SER A 37 -67.33 -10.06 7.17
N ASN A 38 -67.99 -10.60 6.18
CA ASN A 38 -67.46 -11.61 5.25
C ASN A 38 -66.95 -11.01 3.95
N ARG A 39 -66.66 -9.67 3.87
CA ARG A 39 -65.88 -9.12 2.80
C ARG A 39 -64.46 -9.66 2.95
N SER A 40 -64.17 -10.79 2.31
CA SER A 40 -62.83 -11.26 2.06
C SER A 40 -62.12 -10.16 1.31
N THR A 41 -61.26 -9.42 1.96
CA THR A 41 -60.30 -8.50 1.30
C THR A 41 -59.59 -9.35 0.27
N ALA A 42 -59.63 -8.96 -0.99
CA ALA A 42 -58.88 -9.64 -2.05
C ALA A 42 -57.41 -9.77 -1.57
N PRO A 43 -56.84 -10.96 -1.72
CA PRO A 43 -55.49 -11.16 -1.26
C PRO A 43 -54.53 -10.23 -1.96
N LEU A 44 -53.67 -9.54 -1.21
CA LEU A 44 -52.75 -8.53 -1.70
C LEU A 44 -51.53 -9.24 -2.31
N PRO A 45 -51.16 -8.98 -3.57
CA PRO A 45 -49.94 -9.53 -4.13
C PRO A 45 -48.74 -8.91 -3.45
N VAL A 46 -47.78 -9.76 -2.98
CA VAL A 46 -46.60 -9.31 -2.23
C VAL A 46 -45.37 -10.08 -2.66
N GLN A 47 -44.23 -9.39 -2.71
CA GLN A 47 -42.92 -10.02 -2.89
C GLN A 47 -42.50 -10.71 -1.59
N VAL A 48 -41.97 -11.92 -1.68
CA VAL A 48 -41.60 -12.72 -0.55
C VAL A 48 -40.16 -13.21 -0.68
N VAL A 49 -39.37 -13.04 0.38
CA VAL A 49 -38.01 -13.56 0.48
C VAL A 49 -37.96 -14.68 1.52
N THR A 50 -37.32 -15.80 1.18
CA THR A 50 -37.14 -16.91 2.09
C THR A 50 -35.92 -16.67 2.98
N VAL A 51 -36.10 -16.78 4.29
CA VAL A 51 -35.03 -16.62 5.28
C VAL A 51 -34.01 -17.77 5.12
N SER A 52 -32.78 -17.43 4.88
CA SER A 52 -31.66 -18.35 4.71
C SER A 52 -30.56 -18.09 5.75
N ARG A 53 -29.63 -19.03 5.83
CA ARG A 53 -28.38 -18.79 6.56
C ARG A 53 -27.29 -18.38 5.60
N ALA A 54 -26.62 -17.29 5.91
CA ALA A 54 -25.52 -16.80 5.13
C ALA A 54 -24.46 -16.12 6.05
N THR A 55 -23.44 -15.57 5.44
CA THR A 55 -22.47 -14.74 6.14
C THR A 55 -22.91 -13.26 6.02
N VAL A 56 -22.88 -12.54 7.13
CA VAL A 56 -23.06 -11.09 7.18
C VAL A 56 -21.73 -10.44 7.49
N ASP A 57 -21.34 -9.53 6.65
CA ASP A 57 -20.11 -8.74 6.81
C ASP A 57 -20.47 -7.25 7.05
N ASP A 58 -19.94 -6.70 8.13
CA ASP A 58 -19.87 -5.24 8.34
C ASP A 58 -18.61 -4.77 7.60
N THR A 59 -18.76 -3.97 6.56
CA THR A 59 -17.69 -3.60 5.66
C THR A 59 -17.51 -2.09 5.55
N LEU A 60 -16.29 -1.67 5.28
CA LEU A 60 -15.91 -0.30 5.01
C LEU A 60 -15.37 -0.23 3.58
N ASN A 61 -15.99 0.60 2.74
CA ASN A 61 -15.56 0.82 1.37
C ASN A 61 -14.72 2.08 1.26
N GLU A 62 -13.53 1.96 0.68
CA GLU A 62 -12.57 3.04 0.49
C GLU A 62 -11.86 2.90 -0.84
N SER A 63 -11.39 4.01 -1.39
CA SER A 63 -10.53 4.02 -2.58
C SER A 63 -9.07 3.87 -2.21
N GLY A 64 -8.32 3.13 -3.02
CA GLY A 64 -6.89 2.96 -2.87
C GLY A 64 -6.13 3.06 -4.19
N ILE A 65 -4.82 3.24 -4.08
CA ILE A 65 -3.90 3.27 -5.22
C ILE A 65 -3.03 2.02 -5.17
N VAL A 66 -2.92 1.33 -6.31
CA VAL A 66 -2.06 0.15 -6.46
C VAL A 66 -0.60 0.58 -6.49
N GLU A 67 0.22 -0.06 -5.66
CA GLU A 67 1.68 0.12 -5.64
C GLU A 67 2.37 -1.24 -5.69
N LEU A 68 3.55 -1.30 -6.29
CA LEU A 68 4.40 -2.49 -6.19
C LEU A 68 5.28 -2.41 -4.95
N GLY A 69 5.60 -3.56 -4.38
CA GLY A 69 6.55 -3.63 -3.27
C GLY A 69 7.95 -3.19 -3.67
N ASN A 70 8.70 -2.71 -2.69
CA ASN A 70 10.08 -2.26 -2.87
C ASN A 70 10.23 -1.28 -4.05
N GLN A 71 9.25 -0.36 -4.21
CA GLN A 71 9.42 0.74 -5.15
C GLN A 71 10.66 1.55 -4.78
N GLN A 72 11.58 1.68 -5.73
CA GLN A 72 12.80 2.43 -5.56
C GLN A 72 13.03 3.35 -6.75
N THR A 73 13.05 4.66 -6.49
CA THR A 73 13.44 5.66 -7.46
C THR A 73 14.96 5.80 -7.45
N LEU A 74 15.58 5.45 -8.56
CA LEU A 74 17.01 5.62 -8.79
C LEU A 74 17.27 7.06 -9.18
N ARG A 75 18.21 7.67 -8.47
CA ARG A 75 18.56 9.07 -8.65
C ARG A 75 20.00 9.18 -9.15
N SER A 76 20.28 10.25 -9.89
CA SER A 76 21.63 10.54 -10.35
C SER A 76 22.58 10.75 -9.16
N PRO A 77 23.70 10.00 -9.08
CA PRO A 77 24.71 10.17 -8.05
C PRO A 77 25.65 11.32 -8.33
N ALA A 78 25.55 11.96 -9.49
CA ALA A 78 26.43 13.04 -9.92
C ALA A 78 25.77 13.93 -10.97
N GLU A 79 26.39 15.09 -11.19
CA GLU A 79 26.10 15.97 -12.31
C GLU A 79 26.67 15.38 -13.61
N GLY A 80 25.98 15.64 -14.73
CA GLY A 80 26.39 15.19 -16.04
C GLY A 80 25.26 15.23 -17.06
N ALA A 81 25.39 14.43 -18.11
CA ALA A 81 24.35 14.23 -19.09
C ALA A 81 24.04 12.71 -19.21
N VAL A 82 22.82 12.37 -19.52
CA VAL A 82 22.44 10.98 -19.85
C VAL A 82 23.03 10.67 -21.21
N ASP A 83 23.98 9.73 -21.25
CA ASP A 83 24.55 9.26 -22.51
C ASP A 83 23.58 8.33 -23.22
N ARG A 84 23.04 7.35 -22.50
CA ARG A 84 22.09 6.39 -23.04
C ARG A 84 21.24 5.74 -21.95
N ILE A 85 19.96 5.54 -22.27
CA ILE A 85 19.01 4.73 -21.50
C ILE A 85 18.85 3.38 -22.19
N LEU A 86 19.03 2.30 -21.44
CA LEU A 86 19.07 0.92 -21.95
C LEU A 86 17.80 0.12 -21.62
N VAL A 87 16.82 0.76 -21.00
CA VAL A 87 15.56 0.14 -20.54
C VAL A 87 14.37 1.04 -20.82
N LYS A 88 13.18 0.42 -20.92
CA LYS A 88 11.90 1.10 -21.11
C LYS A 88 10.93 0.73 -20.00
N PRO A 89 9.90 1.54 -19.72
CA PRO A 89 8.80 1.16 -18.84
C PRO A 89 8.22 -0.20 -19.26
N GLY A 90 8.04 -1.10 -18.29
CA GLY A 90 7.61 -2.48 -18.50
C GLY A 90 8.72 -3.52 -18.60
N ASP A 91 9.99 -3.12 -18.78
CA ASP A 91 11.11 -4.06 -18.86
C ASP A 91 11.39 -4.74 -17.52
N ARG A 92 11.62 -6.06 -17.54
CA ARG A 92 12.12 -6.81 -16.38
C ARG A 92 13.63 -6.68 -16.29
N VAL A 93 14.10 -6.40 -15.09
CA VAL A 93 15.52 -6.22 -14.79
C VAL A 93 15.95 -7.11 -13.63
N GLU A 94 17.17 -7.63 -13.74
CA GLU A 94 17.84 -8.37 -12.68
C GLU A 94 18.85 -7.48 -11.97
N THR A 95 19.17 -7.82 -10.73
CA THR A 95 20.19 -7.13 -9.94
C THR A 95 21.50 -7.02 -10.71
N GLY A 96 22.09 -5.82 -10.80
CA GLY A 96 23.31 -5.54 -11.52
C GLY A 96 23.13 -5.23 -13.01
N ARG A 97 21.94 -5.42 -13.60
CA ARG A 97 21.69 -5.04 -14.99
C ARG A 97 21.89 -3.53 -15.19
N LEU A 98 22.63 -3.16 -16.22
CA LEU A 98 22.85 -1.76 -16.60
C LEU A 98 21.54 -1.16 -17.16
N LEU A 99 21.14 -0.02 -16.58
CA LEU A 99 19.88 0.65 -16.89
C LEU A 99 20.10 1.95 -17.68
N ALA A 100 21.09 2.73 -17.26
CA ALA A 100 21.47 3.96 -17.92
C ALA A 100 22.96 4.23 -17.75
N VAL A 101 23.52 4.98 -18.67
CA VAL A 101 24.90 5.45 -18.64
C VAL A 101 24.87 6.97 -18.56
N LEU A 102 25.61 7.53 -17.60
CA LEU A 102 25.81 8.96 -17.49
C LEU A 102 27.16 9.33 -18.09
N ARG A 103 27.21 10.43 -18.79
CA ARG A 103 28.44 11.01 -19.32
C ARG A 103 28.83 12.27 -18.54
N ASN A 104 30.07 12.26 -18.03
CA ASN A 104 30.70 13.44 -17.46
C ASN A 104 32.11 13.54 -18.07
N PRO A 105 32.40 14.55 -18.92
CA PRO A 105 33.68 14.67 -19.61
C PRO A 105 34.89 14.72 -18.66
N GLU A 106 34.76 15.42 -17.53
CA GLU A 106 35.86 15.53 -16.55
C GLU A 106 36.21 14.18 -15.93
N ARG A 107 35.24 13.31 -15.73
CA ARG A 107 35.44 11.95 -15.16
C ARG A 107 36.04 10.99 -16.19
N GLN A 108 35.94 11.26 -17.47
CA GLN A 108 36.48 10.38 -18.52
C GLN A 108 38.00 10.55 -18.69
N THR A 109 38.55 11.73 -18.51
CA THR A 109 39.99 12.03 -18.64
C THR A 109 40.79 11.82 -17.35
N ALA A 110 40.11 12.00 -16.19
CA ALA A 110 40.74 11.91 -14.87
C ALA A 110 41.52 10.60 -14.61
N PRO A 111 41.09 9.40 -15.05
CA PRO A 111 41.84 8.14 -14.84
C PRO A 111 43.18 8.16 -15.52
N THR A 112 43.24 8.66 -16.77
CA THR A 112 44.48 8.69 -17.58
C THR A 112 45.49 9.66 -16.97
N GLU A 113 45.03 10.82 -16.54
CA GLU A 113 45.88 11.80 -15.85
C GLU A 113 46.43 11.26 -14.54
N GLN A 114 45.57 10.61 -13.74
CA GLN A 114 45.99 10.05 -12.47
C GLN A 114 46.95 8.86 -12.64
N GLN A 115 46.75 8.01 -13.64
CA GLN A 115 47.66 6.93 -13.96
C GLN A 115 49.05 7.45 -14.34
N LEU A 116 49.12 8.51 -15.13
CA LEU A 116 50.38 9.17 -15.48
C LEU A 116 51.11 9.73 -14.26
N ARG A 117 50.37 10.31 -13.30
CA ARG A 117 50.96 10.80 -12.02
C ARG A 117 51.52 9.65 -11.20
N ILE A 118 50.82 8.53 -11.14
CA ILE A 118 51.26 7.30 -10.44
C ILE A 118 52.56 6.80 -11.07
N GLU A 119 52.65 6.72 -12.40
CA GLU A 119 53.86 6.26 -13.11
C GLU A 119 55.05 7.21 -12.89
N GLN A 120 54.85 8.52 -12.92
CA GLN A 120 55.89 9.52 -12.59
C GLN A 120 56.39 9.35 -11.16
N GLN A 121 55.49 9.11 -10.21
CA GLN A 121 55.88 8.92 -8.80
C GLN A 121 56.60 7.57 -8.58
N GLN A 122 56.22 6.50 -9.31
CA GLN A 122 56.93 5.22 -9.29
C GLN A 122 58.37 5.38 -9.82
N ALA A 123 58.57 6.14 -10.92
CA ALA A 123 59.90 6.45 -11.44
C ALA A 123 60.76 7.24 -10.43
N THR A 124 60.15 8.18 -9.71
CA THR A 124 60.84 8.93 -8.63
C THR A 124 61.25 8.00 -7.48
N LEU A 125 60.37 7.11 -7.09
CA LEU A 125 60.63 6.11 -6.03
C LEU A 125 61.77 5.17 -6.41
N GLU A 126 61.83 4.73 -7.66
CA GLU A 126 62.91 3.89 -8.16
C GLU A 126 64.24 4.63 -8.21
N ARG A 127 64.25 5.89 -8.63
CA ARG A 127 65.45 6.75 -8.58
C ARG A 127 65.98 6.89 -7.16
N ASN A 128 65.12 7.18 -6.18
CA ASN A 128 65.52 7.28 -4.78
C ASN A 128 66.07 5.96 -4.21
N ARG A 129 65.58 4.80 -4.68
CA ARG A 129 66.12 3.50 -4.32
C ARG A 129 67.54 3.30 -4.87
N GLN A 130 67.79 3.71 -6.12
CA GLN A 130 69.10 3.60 -6.74
C GLN A 130 70.09 4.51 -6.00
N GLU A 131 69.71 5.75 -5.68
CA GLU A 131 70.53 6.68 -4.91
C GLU A 131 70.91 6.16 -3.52
N ILE A 132 69.96 5.48 -2.84
CA ILE A 132 70.23 4.80 -1.57
C ILE A 132 71.23 3.66 -1.77
N ALA A 133 71.08 2.84 -2.80
CA ALA A 133 71.94 1.71 -3.09
C ALA A 133 73.38 2.19 -3.38
N GLU A 134 73.53 3.24 -4.20
CA GLU A 134 74.83 3.86 -4.50
C GLU A 134 75.48 4.46 -3.23
N SER A 135 74.66 5.13 -2.38
CA SER A 135 75.16 5.70 -1.12
C SER A 135 75.55 4.61 -0.11
N GLU A 136 74.85 3.49 -0.05
CA GLU A 136 75.18 2.32 0.80
C GLU A 136 76.49 1.64 0.34
N GLU A 137 76.67 1.46 -0.99
CA GLU A 137 77.89 0.94 -1.55
C GLU A 137 79.11 1.86 -1.24
N GLN A 138 78.93 3.18 -1.44
CA GLN A 138 79.94 4.17 -1.16
C GLN A 138 80.32 4.18 0.34
N LEU A 139 79.34 4.13 1.22
CA LEU A 139 79.53 4.03 2.66
C LEU A 139 80.29 2.76 3.05
N ALA A 140 80.03 1.62 2.44
CA ALA A 140 80.73 0.37 2.67
C ALA A 140 82.21 0.49 2.27
N ALA A 141 82.49 1.11 1.10
CA ALA A 141 83.87 1.33 0.62
C ALA A 141 84.65 2.27 1.56
N TYR A 142 84.01 3.36 2.04
CA TYR A 142 84.63 4.24 3.03
C TYR A 142 84.94 3.58 4.36
N ARG A 143 84.09 2.68 4.84
CA ARG A 143 84.29 1.91 6.08
C ARG A 143 85.42 0.89 5.92
N GLU A 144 85.52 0.20 4.76
CA GLU A 144 86.60 -0.72 4.45
C GLU A 144 87.95 0.03 4.44
N ASN A 145 88.00 1.18 3.77
CA ASN A 145 89.19 2.04 3.72
C ASN A 145 89.56 2.54 5.14
N LEU A 146 88.61 2.87 6.01
CA LEU A 146 88.88 3.25 7.39
C LEU A 146 89.61 2.12 8.15
N VAL A 147 89.19 0.87 7.97
CA VAL A 147 89.85 -0.31 8.60
C VAL A 147 91.31 -0.41 8.15
N LEU A 148 91.57 -0.24 6.83
CA LEU A 148 92.94 -0.28 6.27
C LEU A 148 93.77 0.89 6.84
N LEU A 149 93.24 2.11 6.88
CA LEU A 149 93.97 3.27 7.44
C LEU A 149 94.23 3.09 8.96
N GLN A 150 93.38 2.46 9.71
CA GLN A 150 93.60 2.16 11.13
C GLN A 150 94.78 1.20 11.32
N GLN A 151 94.97 0.17 10.48
CA GLN A 151 96.12 -0.70 10.44
C GLN A 151 97.43 0.07 10.16
N LEU A 152 97.42 0.90 9.12
CA LEU A 152 98.56 1.71 8.73
C LEU A 152 98.95 2.72 9.85
N LEU A 153 98.03 3.25 10.59
CA LEU A 153 98.29 4.11 11.76
C LEU A 153 98.99 3.32 12.90
N GLN A 154 98.55 2.06 13.14
CA GLN A 154 99.21 1.21 14.11
C GLN A 154 100.71 0.91 13.76
N GLU A 155 100.97 0.80 12.47
CA GLU A 155 102.34 0.63 11.94
C GLU A 155 103.13 1.95 11.84
N GLY A 156 102.51 3.07 12.23
CA GLY A 156 103.14 4.40 12.21
C GLY A 156 103.31 4.98 10.81
N ALA A 157 102.67 4.46 9.79
CA ALA A 157 102.82 4.83 8.39
C ALA A 157 101.97 6.07 7.96
N ILE A 158 100.95 6.48 8.74
CA ILE A 158 100.12 7.64 8.45
C ILE A 158 99.85 8.52 9.66
N ALA A 159 99.36 9.71 9.43
CA ALA A 159 99.01 10.69 10.48
C ALA A 159 97.58 10.47 10.97
N ARG A 160 97.25 10.77 12.22
CA ARG A 160 95.91 10.71 12.80
C ARG A 160 94.90 11.60 12.08
N THR A 161 95.35 12.60 11.35
CA THR A 161 94.51 13.50 10.56
C THR A 161 93.80 12.74 9.41
N GLU A 162 94.43 11.71 8.84
CA GLU A 162 93.80 10.89 7.75
C GLU A 162 92.67 10.10 8.29
N ILE A 163 92.78 9.52 9.47
CA ILE A 163 91.67 8.82 10.12
C ILE A 163 90.47 9.78 10.32
N ARG A 164 90.73 10.97 10.88
CA ARG A 164 89.67 11.96 11.12
C ARG A 164 89.01 12.39 9.82
N ASN A 165 89.73 12.61 8.76
CA ASN A 165 89.20 12.96 7.45
C ASN A 165 88.29 11.84 6.93
N GLN A 166 88.70 10.60 7.08
CA GLN A 166 87.93 9.43 6.64
C GLN A 166 86.62 9.25 7.49
N GLU A 167 86.74 9.44 8.81
CA GLU A 167 85.57 9.42 9.71
C GLU A 167 84.61 10.58 9.39
N ASP A 168 85.08 11.76 9.07
CA ASP A 168 84.25 12.90 8.62
C ASP A 168 83.56 12.58 7.32
N GLN A 169 84.23 11.91 6.38
CA GLN A 169 83.62 11.50 5.11
C GLN A 169 82.51 10.45 5.35
N ILE A 170 82.74 9.46 6.25
CA ILE A 170 81.75 8.50 6.64
C ILE A 170 80.52 9.19 7.25
N ARG A 171 80.72 10.09 8.23
CA ARG A 171 79.60 10.83 8.84
C ARG A 171 78.78 11.64 7.83
N ARG A 172 79.41 12.28 6.83
CA ARG A 172 78.71 13.01 5.75
C ARG A 172 77.92 12.07 4.90
N THR A 173 78.47 10.91 4.51
CA THR A 173 77.79 9.94 3.68
C THR A 173 76.63 9.27 4.46
N GLU A 174 76.78 8.99 5.78
CA GLU A 174 75.69 8.50 6.63
C GLU A 174 74.54 9.50 6.77
N ALA A 175 74.85 10.80 6.89
CA ALA A 175 73.83 11.85 6.89
C ALA A 175 73.10 11.93 5.53
N SER A 176 73.81 11.89 4.41
CA SER A 176 73.22 11.86 3.08
C SER A 176 72.35 10.62 2.84
N LEU A 177 72.80 9.46 3.30
CA LEU A 177 72.04 8.22 3.24
C LEU A 177 70.73 8.30 4.07
N GLN A 178 70.79 8.92 5.26
CA GLN A 178 69.61 9.13 6.08
C GLN A 178 68.62 10.09 5.44
N ASP A 179 69.11 11.16 4.78
CA ASP A 179 68.28 12.10 4.01
C ASP A 179 67.62 11.37 2.82
N ALA A 180 68.39 10.58 2.05
CA ALA A 180 67.86 9.80 0.95
C ALA A 180 66.79 8.79 1.39
N LYS A 181 66.98 8.10 2.56
CA LYS A 181 65.96 7.22 3.15
C LYS A 181 64.68 7.97 3.57
N SER A 182 64.84 9.19 4.05
CA SER A 182 63.70 10.06 4.40
C SER A 182 62.92 10.48 3.15
N GLU A 183 63.62 10.85 2.05
CA GLU A 183 63.01 11.18 0.76
C GLU A 183 62.31 9.94 0.16
N LEU A 184 62.88 8.75 0.24
CA LEU A 184 62.24 7.51 -0.18
C LEU A 184 60.91 7.30 0.58
N SER A 185 60.95 7.51 1.92
CA SER A 185 59.73 7.37 2.74
C SER A 185 58.63 8.37 2.34
N LYS A 186 58.98 9.64 2.08
CA LYS A 186 58.06 10.66 1.57
C LYS A 186 57.49 10.26 0.20
N ALA A 187 58.36 9.82 -0.71
CA ALA A 187 57.94 9.38 -2.05
C ALA A 187 57.00 8.18 -1.99
N ARG A 188 57.20 7.24 -1.05
CA ARG A 188 56.29 6.10 -0.81
C ARG A 188 54.91 6.55 -0.32
N LEU A 189 54.86 7.46 0.66
CA LEU A 189 53.62 8.01 1.17
C LEU A 189 52.86 8.75 0.07
N GLU A 190 53.53 9.52 -0.78
CA GLU A 190 52.91 10.21 -1.90
C GLU A 190 52.34 9.23 -2.93
N LEU A 191 53.06 8.14 -3.24
CA LEU A 191 52.55 7.07 -4.10
C LEU A 191 51.26 6.45 -3.54
N GLU A 192 51.20 6.14 -2.24
CA GLU A 192 50.00 5.64 -1.60
C GLU A 192 48.83 6.64 -1.65
N ARG A 193 49.11 7.94 -1.45
CA ARG A 193 48.09 8.99 -1.61
C ARG A 193 47.51 9.01 -3.02
N LEU A 194 48.37 8.92 -4.05
CA LEU A 194 47.93 8.91 -5.46
C LEU A 194 47.11 7.63 -5.80
N LYS A 195 47.46 6.49 -5.21
CA LYS A 195 46.67 5.24 -5.37
C LYS A 195 45.27 5.35 -4.76
N VAL A 196 45.15 5.93 -3.56
CA VAL A 196 43.86 6.19 -2.92
C VAL A 196 43.00 7.14 -3.77
N GLU A 197 43.62 8.19 -4.32
CA GLU A 197 42.95 9.12 -5.25
C GLU A 197 42.44 8.38 -6.50
N ASN A 198 43.27 7.49 -7.06
CA ASN A 198 42.88 6.65 -8.22
C ASN A 198 41.67 5.74 -7.88
N GLN A 199 41.64 5.14 -6.69
CA GLN A 199 40.49 4.34 -6.25
C GLN A 199 39.21 5.16 -6.21
N LYS A 200 39.28 6.42 -5.70
CA LYS A 200 38.16 7.35 -5.68
C LYS A 200 37.67 7.69 -7.09
N ILE A 201 38.57 7.97 -8.02
CA ILE A 201 38.24 8.24 -9.43
C ILE A 201 37.54 7.02 -10.05
N GLN A 202 38.07 5.80 -9.84
CA GLN A 202 37.46 4.57 -10.31
C GLN A 202 36.04 4.34 -9.73
N GLN A 203 35.83 4.69 -8.47
CA GLN A 203 34.51 4.64 -7.86
C GLN A 203 33.55 5.65 -8.52
N GLN A 204 33.99 6.87 -8.74
CA GLN A 204 33.21 7.91 -9.41
C GLN A 204 32.82 7.54 -10.85
N ILE A 205 33.65 6.78 -11.55
CA ILE A 205 33.32 6.23 -12.86
C ILE A 205 32.27 5.13 -12.75
N ARG A 206 32.41 4.21 -11.79
CA ARG A 206 31.38 3.19 -11.56
C ARG A 206 30.01 3.80 -11.24
N GLU A 207 29.97 4.92 -10.56
CA GLU A 207 28.75 5.66 -10.25
C GLU A 207 28.07 6.27 -11.49
N THR A 208 28.78 6.43 -12.63
CA THR A 208 28.15 6.85 -13.88
C THR A 208 27.36 5.73 -14.56
N LEU A 209 27.56 4.48 -14.14
CA LEU A 209 26.85 3.31 -14.62
C LEU A 209 25.67 3.01 -13.69
N ILE A 210 24.49 3.42 -14.06
CA ILE A 210 23.29 3.21 -13.24
C ILE A 210 22.82 1.78 -13.44
N THR A 211 22.90 0.97 -12.39
CA THR A 211 22.52 -0.44 -12.39
C THR A 211 21.32 -0.71 -11.47
N ALA A 212 20.59 -1.79 -11.74
CA ALA A 212 19.48 -2.24 -10.92
C ALA A 212 20.00 -2.76 -9.56
N PRO A 213 19.56 -2.18 -8.43
CA PRO A 213 19.95 -2.66 -7.10
C PRO A 213 19.24 -3.96 -6.70
N THR A 214 18.07 -4.23 -7.28
CA THR A 214 17.23 -5.39 -7.00
C THR A 214 16.57 -5.91 -8.28
N ASN A 215 16.12 -7.17 -8.26
CA ASN A 215 15.26 -7.69 -9.31
C ASN A 215 13.91 -6.97 -9.31
N GLY A 216 13.40 -6.61 -10.48
CA GLY A 216 12.15 -5.87 -10.58
C GLY A 216 11.68 -5.61 -11.99
N ILE A 217 10.74 -4.68 -12.11
CA ILE A 217 10.24 -4.13 -13.36
C ILE A 217 10.44 -2.61 -13.35
N VAL A 218 10.77 -2.05 -14.50
CA VAL A 218 10.87 -0.60 -14.70
C VAL A 218 9.45 -0.03 -14.74
N LEU A 219 9.10 0.82 -13.79
CA LEU A 219 7.78 1.47 -13.74
C LEU A 219 7.74 2.74 -14.57
N GLN A 220 8.77 3.55 -14.43
CA GLN A 220 8.85 4.85 -15.07
C GLN A 220 10.30 5.19 -15.39
N VAL A 221 10.51 5.89 -16.48
CA VAL A 221 11.78 6.53 -16.87
C VAL A 221 11.51 8.03 -16.98
N ASN A 222 12.25 8.85 -16.22
CA ASN A 222 11.98 10.29 -16.07
C ASN A 222 12.92 11.15 -16.89
N VAL A 223 13.88 10.57 -17.61
CA VAL A 223 14.91 11.26 -18.39
C VAL A 223 15.05 10.63 -19.77
N ASN A 224 15.59 11.37 -20.71
CA ASN A 224 15.87 10.91 -22.07
C ASN A 224 17.39 10.97 -22.37
N ASP A 225 17.81 10.28 -23.42
CA ASP A 225 19.19 10.38 -23.93
C ASP A 225 19.50 11.84 -24.26
N GLY A 226 20.62 12.34 -23.77
CA GLY A 226 21.07 13.71 -23.94
C GLY A 226 20.63 14.69 -22.84
N ASP A 227 19.69 14.34 -21.97
CA ASP A 227 19.24 15.21 -20.90
C ASP A 227 20.36 15.53 -19.91
N GLY A 228 20.46 16.79 -19.51
CA GLY A 228 21.33 17.24 -18.42
C GLY A 228 20.74 16.81 -17.07
N VAL A 229 21.55 16.20 -16.22
CA VAL A 229 21.14 15.79 -14.88
C VAL A 229 22.01 16.39 -13.80
N GLN A 230 21.40 16.75 -12.69
CA GLN A 230 22.08 17.21 -11.48
C GLN A 230 22.11 16.08 -10.44
N LEU A 231 22.88 16.29 -9.37
CA LEU A 231 22.88 15.39 -8.22
C LEU A 231 21.45 15.20 -7.70
N ARG A 232 21.02 13.94 -7.52
CA ARG A 232 19.69 13.52 -7.08
C ARG A 232 18.55 13.71 -8.07
N THR A 233 18.81 14.09 -9.32
CA THR A 233 17.77 14.05 -10.37
C THR A 233 17.21 12.62 -10.47
N GLU A 234 15.89 12.49 -10.46
CA GLU A 234 15.22 11.19 -10.60
C GLU A 234 15.35 10.65 -12.01
N LEU A 235 15.96 9.48 -12.16
CA LEU A 235 16.24 8.89 -13.45
C LEU A 235 15.15 7.89 -13.86
N LEU A 236 14.87 6.92 -13.00
CA LEU A 236 13.88 5.88 -13.25
C LEU A 236 13.39 5.26 -11.92
N THR A 237 12.23 4.63 -11.96
CA THR A 237 11.63 3.95 -10.80
C THR A 237 11.48 2.46 -11.10
N LEU A 238 11.95 1.62 -10.18
CA LEU A 238 11.79 0.17 -10.17
C LEU A 238 10.76 -0.27 -9.15
N GLY A 239 10.08 -1.39 -9.39
CA GLY A 239 9.17 -2.01 -8.43
C GLY A 239 9.24 -3.54 -8.52
N ASN A 240 8.87 -4.23 -7.45
CA ASN A 240 8.82 -5.69 -7.42
C ASN A 240 7.43 -6.20 -7.83
N PRO A 241 7.27 -6.82 -9.01
CA PRO A 241 5.98 -7.27 -9.52
C PRO A 241 5.39 -8.48 -8.78
N ASN A 242 6.14 -9.09 -7.86
CA ASN A 242 5.65 -10.21 -7.04
C ASN A 242 5.02 -9.75 -5.72
N GLN A 243 5.06 -8.46 -5.43
CA GLN A 243 4.50 -7.86 -4.22
C GLN A 243 3.64 -6.68 -4.61
N GLU A 244 2.34 -6.89 -4.62
CA GLU A 244 1.35 -5.87 -4.92
C GLU A 244 0.69 -5.40 -3.61
N PHE A 245 0.62 -4.10 -3.45
CA PHE A 245 0.00 -3.43 -2.33
C PHE A 245 -1.05 -2.45 -2.82
N VAL A 246 -2.00 -2.15 -1.96
CA VAL A 246 -2.92 -1.03 -2.16
C VAL A 246 -2.75 -0.07 -0.99
N ARG A 247 -2.41 1.17 -1.30
CA ARG A 247 -2.32 2.24 -0.32
C ARG A 247 -3.66 2.95 -0.22
N LEU A 248 -4.19 3.02 1.00
CA LEU A 248 -5.43 3.71 1.36
C LEU A 248 -5.10 4.94 2.20
N GLN A 249 -5.98 5.93 2.13
CA GLN A 249 -5.97 7.10 2.99
C GLN A 249 -7.28 7.16 3.77
N LEU A 250 -7.32 6.50 4.93
CA LEU A 250 -8.51 6.44 5.75
C LEU A 250 -8.71 7.74 6.54
N SER A 251 -9.95 8.16 6.69
CA SER A 251 -10.28 9.19 7.69
C SER A 251 -9.92 8.68 9.09
N THR A 252 -9.64 9.57 10.03
CA THR A 252 -9.30 9.19 11.42
C THR A 252 -10.40 8.36 12.08
N LEU A 253 -11.67 8.65 11.76
CA LEU A 253 -12.84 7.91 12.26
C LEU A 253 -12.86 6.46 11.71
N ASN A 254 -12.59 6.28 10.42
CA ASN A 254 -12.58 4.97 9.77
C ASN A 254 -11.34 4.17 10.19
N ALA A 255 -10.19 4.81 10.31
CA ALA A 255 -8.96 4.17 10.76
C ALA A 255 -9.08 3.59 12.18
N ALA A 256 -9.86 4.22 13.07
CA ALA A 256 -10.10 3.71 14.42
C ALA A 256 -10.86 2.37 14.47
N LYS A 257 -11.58 2.02 13.38
CA LYS A 257 -12.33 0.75 13.25
C LYS A 257 -11.49 -0.36 12.62
N VAL A 258 -10.40 0.00 11.94
CA VAL A 258 -9.59 -0.89 11.12
C VAL A 258 -8.42 -1.45 11.93
N LYS A 259 -8.11 -2.74 11.74
CA LYS A 259 -7.03 -3.45 12.44
C LYS A 259 -6.17 -4.22 11.45
N VAL A 260 -4.88 -4.32 11.76
CA VAL A 260 -3.96 -5.19 11.02
C VAL A 260 -4.44 -6.63 11.05
N GLY A 261 -4.34 -7.31 9.90
CA GLY A 261 -4.78 -8.69 9.72
C GLY A 261 -6.21 -8.85 9.19
N GLN A 262 -7.03 -7.79 9.16
CA GLN A 262 -8.37 -7.85 8.57
C GLN A 262 -8.32 -8.16 7.07
N ILE A 263 -9.33 -8.87 6.59
CA ILE A 263 -9.50 -9.21 5.18
C ILE A 263 -9.98 -7.97 4.42
N ALA A 264 -9.41 -7.77 3.24
CA ALA A 264 -9.85 -6.75 2.30
C ALA A 264 -10.13 -7.39 0.94
N ARG A 265 -11.22 -6.98 0.29
CA ARG A 265 -11.56 -7.34 -1.08
C ARG A 265 -11.25 -6.16 -1.98
N ILE A 266 -10.38 -6.35 -2.94
CA ILE A 266 -9.92 -5.30 -3.87
C ILE A 266 -10.61 -5.53 -5.19
N SER A 267 -11.36 -4.54 -5.68
CA SER A 267 -12.03 -4.59 -6.99
C SER A 267 -11.51 -3.52 -7.91
N VAL A 268 -11.24 -3.92 -9.15
CA VAL A 268 -10.85 -2.98 -10.23
C VAL A 268 -12.07 -2.20 -10.66
N ILE A 269 -11.89 -0.89 -10.84
CA ILE A 269 -12.95 -0.02 -11.36
C ILE A 269 -13.01 -0.20 -12.88
N GLY A 270 -14.07 -0.83 -13.39
CA GLY A 270 -14.23 -1.10 -14.82
C GLY A 270 -15.50 -1.91 -15.12
N PRO A 271 -15.75 -2.19 -16.41
CA PRO A 271 -16.96 -2.89 -16.86
C PRO A 271 -16.98 -4.38 -16.45
N ASP A 272 -15.82 -4.97 -16.16
CA ASP A 272 -15.69 -6.35 -15.69
C ASP A 272 -14.84 -6.37 -14.40
N PRO A 273 -15.48 -6.11 -13.24
CA PRO A 273 -14.78 -5.97 -11.98
C PRO A 273 -14.23 -7.33 -11.51
N GLN A 274 -12.91 -7.48 -11.54
CA GLN A 274 -12.24 -8.61 -10.90
C GLN A 274 -12.01 -8.30 -9.42
N ILE A 275 -12.30 -9.27 -8.55
CA ILE A 275 -12.14 -9.15 -7.10
C ILE A 275 -10.92 -9.97 -6.67
N PHE A 276 -10.01 -9.32 -5.98
CA PHE A 276 -8.81 -9.91 -5.41
C PHE A 276 -8.86 -9.88 -3.89
N ALA A 277 -8.36 -10.95 -3.27
CA ALA A 277 -8.24 -11.01 -1.82
C ALA A 277 -6.92 -10.39 -1.35
N GLY A 278 -6.99 -9.69 -0.23
CA GLY A 278 -5.83 -9.11 0.43
C GLY A 278 -6.05 -8.96 1.92
N ARG A 279 -5.01 -8.51 2.62
CA ARG A 279 -5.04 -8.27 4.07
C ARG A 279 -4.38 -6.95 4.42
N ILE A 280 -4.91 -6.30 5.46
CA ILE A 280 -4.31 -5.12 6.04
C ILE A 280 -3.01 -5.52 6.74
N VAL A 281 -1.89 -4.97 6.27
CA VAL A 281 -0.56 -5.22 6.84
C VAL A 281 -0.06 -4.07 7.69
N SER A 282 -0.56 -2.86 7.47
CA SER A 282 -0.14 -1.69 8.24
C SER A 282 -1.25 -0.65 8.30
N VAL A 283 -1.42 -0.06 9.48
CA VAL A 283 -2.20 1.15 9.74
C VAL A 283 -1.22 2.12 10.39
N ALA A 284 -1.04 3.30 9.81
CA ALA A 284 -0.08 4.27 10.35
C ALA A 284 -0.51 4.73 11.76
N PRO A 285 0.44 4.84 12.71
CA PRO A 285 0.13 5.30 14.06
C PRO A 285 -0.14 6.81 14.15
N MET A 286 0.12 7.55 13.05
CA MET A 286 -0.03 9.00 12.98
C MET A 286 -0.85 9.39 11.75
N ALA A 287 -1.80 10.30 11.95
CA ALA A 287 -2.52 10.93 10.86
C ALA A 287 -1.64 12.01 10.20
N ILE A 288 -1.74 12.12 8.88
CA ILE A 288 -1.05 13.12 8.07
C ILE A 288 -2.08 13.99 7.34
N VAL A 289 -1.73 15.24 7.08
CA VAL A 289 -2.48 16.08 6.14
C VAL A 289 -1.81 15.93 4.78
N PRO A 290 -2.52 15.43 3.74
CA PRO A 290 -1.96 15.32 2.41
C PRO A 290 -1.53 16.71 1.91
N LYS A 291 -0.27 16.87 1.53
CA LYS A 291 0.21 18.06 0.82
C LYS A 291 -0.03 17.82 -0.67
N ASN A 292 -0.80 18.68 -1.31
CA ASN A 292 -0.83 18.73 -2.76
C ASN A 292 0.50 19.29 -3.24
N GLU A 293 1.29 18.50 -3.93
CA GLU A 293 2.61 18.91 -4.48
C GLU A 293 2.46 19.93 -5.63
N ASP A 294 1.28 20.07 -6.20
CA ASP A 294 1.00 21.06 -7.24
C ASP A 294 0.63 22.41 -6.61
N GLY A 295 1.62 23.26 -6.52
CA GLY A 295 1.57 24.61 -5.90
C GLY A 295 0.72 25.66 -6.64
N ALA A 296 -0.48 25.33 -7.12
CA ALA A 296 -1.39 26.31 -7.74
C ALA A 296 -2.85 26.01 -7.33
N GLY A 297 -3.34 26.75 -6.34
CA GLY A 297 -4.75 26.82 -5.97
C GLY A 297 -5.11 26.00 -4.74
N ALA A 298 -4.85 26.54 -3.56
CA ALA A 298 -5.42 26.08 -2.31
C ALA A 298 -6.95 26.24 -2.34
N SER A 299 -7.68 25.23 -2.76
CA SER A 299 -9.06 25.07 -2.37
C SER A 299 -9.08 24.54 -0.96
N GLU A 300 -9.76 25.23 -0.05
CA GLU A 300 -9.85 24.98 1.39
C GLU A 300 -10.44 23.59 1.78
N GLN A 301 -10.65 22.69 0.82
CA GLN A 301 -11.38 21.44 0.99
C GLN A 301 -10.50 20.21 1.35
N SER A 302 -9.17 20.33 1.45
CA SER A 302 -8.27 19.18 1.67
C SER A 302 -7.54 19.17 3.02
N ASN A 303 -8.03 19.87 4.04
CA ASN A 303 -7.42 19.88 5.39
C ASN A 303 -7.83 18.68 6.28
N GLN A 304 -8.44 17.63 5.72
CA GLN A 304 -8.78 16.45 6.51
C GLN A 304 -7.55 15.58 6.74
N SER A 305 -7.25 15.35 8.01
CA SER A 305 -6.20 14.41 8.39
C SER A 305 -6.58 12.99 7.99
N VAL A 306 -5.67 12.30 7.32
CA VAL A 306 -5.84 10.92 6.88
C VAL A 306 -4.80 10.02 7.53
N VAL A 307 -5.16 8.75 7.71
CA VAL A 307 -4.29 7.70 8.23
C VAL A 307 -3.89 6.78 7.08
N PRO A 308 -2.62 6.80 6.66
CA PRO A 308 -2.12 5.88 5.65
C PRO A 308 -2.30 4.43 6.11
N THR A 309 -2.93 3.63 5.28
CA THR A 309 -3.17 2.21 5.52
C THR A 309 -2.74 1.41 4.31
N VAL A 310 -2.10 0.27 4.54
CA VAL A 310 -1.57 -0.58 3.46
C VAL A 310 -2.24 -1.93 3.51
N VAL A 311 -2.80 -2.33 2.38
CA VAL A 311 -3.34 -3.67 2.12
C VAL A 311 -2.37 -4.40 1.21
N ARG A 312 -1.97 -5.60 1.59
CA ARG A 312 -1.18 -6.50 0.74
C ARG A 312 -2.11 -7.51 0.09
N LEU A 313 -1.96 -7.72 -1.21
CA LEU A 313 -2.66 -8.77 -1.93
C LEU A 313 -2.11 -10.14 -1.49
N ASP A 314 -2.98 -11.13 -1.33
CA ASP A 314 -2.60 -12.49 -0.94
C ASP A 314 -1.84 -13.21 -2.07
N GLN A 315 -2.09 -12.82 -3.32
CA GLN A 315 -1.40 -13.33 -4.51
C GLN A 315 -1.11 -12.18 -5.47
N ALA A 316 0.04 -12.23 -6.14
CA ALA A 316 0.37 -11.28 -7.19
C ALA A 316 -0.55 -11.51 -8.40
N THR A 317 -1.30 -10.49 -8.77
CA THR A 317 -2.31 -10.58 -9.83
C THR A 317 -1.69 -10.44 -11.22
N ARG A 318 -0.62 -9.64 -11.33
CA ARG A 318 0.04 -9.22 -12.59
C ARG A 318 -0.87 -8.51 -13.57
N THR A 319 -2.11 -8.25 -13.19
CA THR A 319 -3.13 -7.53 -13.98
C THR A 319 -3.40 -6.14 -13.45
N LEU A 320 -3.10 -5.91 -12.17
CA LEU A 320 -3.23 -4.59 -11.58
C LEU A 320 -2.11 -3.68 -12.08
N ILE A 321 -2.49 -2.53 -12.61
CA ILE A 321 -1.54 -1.53 -13.12
C ILE A 321 -1.10 -0.66 -11.94
N PRO A 322 0.21 -0.57 -11.62
CA PRO A 322 0.70 0.33 -10.59
C PRO A 322 0.30 1.78 -10.88
N GLY A 323 -0.14 2.49 -9.84
CA GLY A 323 -0.69 3.84 -9.96
C GLY A 323 -2.19 3.91 -10.27
N SER A 324 -2.85 2.77 -10.61
CA SER A 324 -4.28 2.76 -10.84
C SER A 324 -5.08 2.83 -9.53
N GLN A 325 -6.27 3.42 -9.61
CA GLN A 325 -7.22 3.48 -8.52
C GLN A 325 -8.07 2.21 -8.49
N VAL A 326 -8.27 1.67 -7.30
CA VAL A 326 -9.10 0.48 -7.03
C VAL A 326 -10.05 0.77 -5.87
N ASN A 327 -11.15 0.03 -5.83
CA ASN A 327 -12.05 0.04 -4.68
C ASN A 327 -11.66 -1.08 -3.71
N VAL A 328 -11.63 -0.76 -2.42
CA VAL A 328 -11.22 -1.69 -1.36
C VAL A 328 -12.33 -1.78 -0.32
N GLU A 329 -12.91 -2.96 -0.20
CA GLU A 329 -13.88 -3.31 0.81
C GLU A 329 -13.18 -4.01 1.97
N ILE A 330 -13.07 -3.32 3.11
CA ILE A 330 -12.44 -3.83 4.33
C ILE A 330 -13.49 -4.50 5.19
N VAL A 331 -13.31 -5.77 5.54
CA VAL A 331 -14.21 -6.50 6.44
C VAL A 331 -13.87 -6.16 7.89
N LEU A 332 -14.70 -5.34 8.51
CA LEU A 332 -14.55 -4.93 9.92
C LEU A 332 -14.95 -6.04 10.87
N LYS A 333 -16.10 -6.68 10.61
CA LYS A 333 -16.63 -7.82 11.35
C LYS A 333 -17.32 -8.78 10.39
N SER A 334 -17.28 -10.07 10.69
CA SER A 334 -17.95 -11.11 9.91
C SER A 334 -18.62 -12.11 10.85
N GLN A 335 -19.85 -12.51 10.52
CA GLN A 335 -20.60 -13.56 11.22
C GLN A 335 -21.07 -14.58 10.18
N ALA A 336 -20.50 -15.77 10.25
CA ALA A 336 -20.83 -16.86 9.32
C ALA A 336 -21.99 -17.73 9.85
N ASN A 337 -22.76 -18.28 8.91
CA ASN A 337 -23.86 -19.24 9.20
C ASN A 337 -24.93 -18.69 10.15
N VAL A 338 -25.24 -17.39 10.05
CA VAL A 338 -26.32 -16.74 10.82
C VAL A 338 -27.58 -16.59 9.98
N ILE A 339 -28.72 -16.42 10.63
CA ILE A 339 -29.99 -16.12 9.94
C ILE A 339 -29.86 -14.72 9.36
N THR A 340 -30.06 -14.57 8.06
CA THR A 340 -29.91 -13.32 7.33
C THR A 340 -31.20 -12.88 6.67
N LEU A 341 -31.39 -11.58 6.60
CA LEU A 341 -32.50 -10.95 5.89
C LEU A 341 -31.98 -9.70 5.18
N GLY A 342 -32.55 -9.37 4.03
CA GLY A 342 -32.27 -8.12 3.34
C GLY A 342 -32.69 -6.91 4.19
N THR A 343 -31.91 -5.84 4.18
CA THR A 343 -32.21 -4.60 4.91
C THR A 343 -33.56 -4.00 4.53
N GLU A 344 -34.00 -4.21 3.29
CA GLU A 344 -35.28 -3.75 2.75
C GLU A 344 -36.50 -4.39 3.40
N ALA A 345 -36.34 -5.58 3.99
CA ALA A 345 -37.43 -6.29 4.64
C ALA A 345 -37.67 -5.85 6.11
N ILE A 346 -36.77 -5.05 6.67
CA ILE A 346 -36.81 -4.62 8.06
C ILE A 346 -37.56 -3.29 8.16
N GLN A 347 -38.58 -3.25 9.03
CA GLN A 347 -39.30 -2.02 9.34
C GLN A 347 -39.14 -1.63 10.81
N HIS A 348 -39.36 -0.38 11.10
CA HIS A 348 -39.30 0.15 12.44
C HIS A 348 -40.64 0.80 12.84
N THR A 349 -41.18 0.41 13.99
CA THR A 349 -42.26 1.14 14.66
C THR A 349 -41.70 1.73 15.94
N GLY A 350 -41.34 3.01 15.92
CA GLY A 350 -40.58 3.62 16.99
C GLY A 350 -39.14 3.07 17.05
N ALA A 351 -38.72 2.55 18.21
CA ALA A 351 -37.35 2.06 18.41
C ALA A 351 -37.19 0.53 18.14
N GLU A 352 -38.27 -0.20 17.95
CA GLU A 352 -38.23 -1.66 17.81
C GLU A 352 -38.33 -2.08 16.33
N PRO A 353 -37.36 -2.86 15.82
CA PRO A 353 -37.41 -3.42 14.48
C PRO A 353 -38.37 -4.59 14.42
N PHE A 354 -39.10 -4.69 13.31
CA PHE A 354 -40.01 -5.82 13.03
C PHE A 354 -39.98 -6.18 11.55
N VAL A 355 -40.53 -7.34 11.23
CA VAL A 355 -40.71 -7.86 9.87
C VAL A 355 -42.11 -8.37 9.66
N TRP A 356 -42.55 -8.42 8.40
CA TRP A 356 -43.79 -9.08 8.02
C TRP A 356 -43.51 -10.52 7.61
N VAL A 357 -44.06 -11.47 8.35
CA VAL A 357 -43.94 -12.90 8.04
C VAL A 357 -45.23 -13.42 7.43
N LEU A 358 -45.10 -14.19 6.40
CA LEU A 358 -46.23 -14.92 5.80
C LEU A 358 -46.50 -16.17 6.65
N ASP A 359 -47.70 -16.25 7.28
CA ASP A 359 -48.11 -17.39 8.07
C ASP A 359 -48.59 -18.57 7.17
N GLU A 360 -48.87 -19.75 7.79
CA GLU A 360 -49.36 -20.94 7.10
C GLU A 360 -50.78 -20.76 6.50
N GLN A 361 -51.51 -19.73 6.94
CA GLN A 361 -52.85 -19.40 6.46
C GLN A 361 -52.86 -18.35 5.33
N GLY A 362 -51.65 -17.92 4.86
CA GLY A 362 -51.53 -16.91 3.82
C GLY A 362 -51.79 -15.48 4.29
N LYS A 363 -51.57 -15.19 5.58
CA LYS A 363 -51.78 -13.85 6.14
C LYS A 363 -50.46 -13.20 6.56
N ALA A 364 -50.41 -11.88 6.47
CA ALA A 364 -49.29 -11.07 6.96
C ALA A 364 -49.33 -10.95 8.47
N GLN A 365 -48.29 -11.41 9.16
CA GLN A 365 -48.07 -11.29 10.59
C GLN A 365 -46.90 -10.37 10.89
N GLN A 366 -47.15 -9.33 11.67
CA GLN A 366 -46.08 -8.48 12.19
C GLN A 366 -45.35 -9.23 13.30
N ARG A 367 -44.00 -9.33 13.18
CA ARG A 367 -43.19 -10.06 14.16
C ARG A 367 -42.00 -9.23 14.56
N PRO A 368 -41.81 -8.91 15.84
CA PRO A 368 -40.65 -8.21 16.35
C PRO A 368 -39.41 -9.09 16.18
N VAL A 369 -38.28 -8.49 15.78
CA VAL A 369 -37.00 -9.16 15.57
C VAL A 369 -35.89 -8.48 16.35
N LYS A 370 -34.91 -9.27 16.77
CA LYS A 370 -33.70 -8.74 17.37
C LYS A 370 -32.56 -8.83 16.37
N LEU A 371 -32.08 -7.69 15.93
CA LEU A 371 -31.00 -7.59 14.95
C LEU A 371 -29.63 -7.86 15.60
N GLY A 372 -28.70 -8.31 14.80
CA GLY A 372 -27.32 -8.55 15.17
C GLY A 372 -26.36 -7.66 14.40
N LEU A 373 -25.45 -8.28 13.65
CA LEU A 373 -24.51 -7.58 12.80
C LEU A 373 -25.24 -7.00 11.59
N GLU A 374 -25.05 -5.72 11.34
CA GLU A 374 -25.63 -5.02 10.19
C GLU A 374 -24.57 -4.91 9.09
N GLY A 375 -24.84 -5.53 7.93
CA GLY A 375 -24.07 -5.38 6.72
C GLY A 375 -24.71 -4.36 5.77
N LEU A 376 -24.09 -4.16 4.60
CA LEU A 376 -24.55 -3.17 3.62
C LEU A 376 -25.93 -3.57 2.99
N VAL A 377 -26.11 -4.84 2.69
CA VAL A 377 -27.29 -5.38 1.98
C VAL A 377 -28.10 -6.30 2.86
N THR A 378 -27.44 -7.01 3.79
CA THR A 378 -28.07 -8.03 4.65
C THR A 378 -27.77 -7.76 6.11
N VAL A 379 -28.72 -8.14 6.97
CA VAL A 379 -28.61 -7.98 8.43
C VAL A 379 -28.77 -9.35 9.08
N GLU A 380 -27.98 -9.61 10.14
CA GLU A 380 -28.16 -10.75 11.02
C GLU A 380 -29.44 -10.62 11.86
N VAL A 381 -30.26 -11.64 11.89
CA VAL A 381 -31.42 -11.75 12.80
C VAL A 381 -31.10 -12.74 13.91
N LYS A 382 -30.84 -12.24 15.13
CA LYS A 382 -30.50 -13.07 16.29
C LYS A 382 -31.72 -13.83 16.84
N ASN A 383 -32.87 -13.17 16.86
CA ASN A 383 -34.11 -13.73 17.36
C ASN A 383 -35.32 -13.23 16.55
N GLY A 384 -36.37 -14.04 16.49
CA GLY A 384 -37.65 -13.68 15.85
C GLY A 384 -37.94 -14.40 14.54
N LEU A 385 -36.89 -14.95 13.88
CA LEU A 385 -37.06 -15.71 12.64
C LEU A 385 -36.38 -17.09 12.69
N ARG A 386 -36.86 -18.00 11.85
CA ARG A 386 -36.29 -19.32 11.61
C ARG A 386 -35.94 -19.50 10.15
N GLN A 387 -34.96 -20.34 9.88
CA GLN A 387 -34.60 -20.69 8.52
C GLN A 387 -35.81 -21.33 7.79
N GLY A 388 -36.05 -20.91 6.55
CA GLY A 388 -37.15 -21.37 5.71
C GLY A 388 -38.44 -20.57 5.88
N GLU A 389 -38.55 -19.67 6.87
CA GLU A 389 -39.71 -18.76 6.96
C GLU A 389 -39.74 -17.78 5.79
N ARG A 390 -40.94 -17.39 5.38
CA ARG A 390 -41.15 -16.45 4.29
C ARG A 390 -41.45 -15.07 4.85
N VAL A 391 -40.60 -14.08 4.51
CA VAL A 391 -40.75 -12.69 4.91
C VAL A 391 -41.24 -11.88 3.72
N ILE A 392 -42.23 -11.03 3.96
CA ILE A 392 -42.85 -10.16 2.96
C ILE A 392 -42.00 -8.89 2.85
N LEU A 393 -41.63 -8.50 1.63
CA LEU A 393 -41.00 -7.21 1.36
C LEU A 393 -42.11 -6.14 1.33
N PRO A 394 -42.00 -5.11 2.19
CA PRO A 394 -42.97 -4.02 2.21
C PRO A 394 -42.88 -3.18 0.94
N SER A 395 -43.99 -2.92 0.29
CA SER A 395 -44.09 -1.95 -0.80
C SER A 395 -44.60 -0.62 -0.25
N SER A 396 -44.04 0.48 -0.77
CA SER A 396 -44.46 1.84 -0.40
C SER A 396 -45.91 2.13 -0.73
N ASP A 397 -46.46 1.46 -1.76
CA ASP A 397 -47.80 1.72 -2.31
C ASP A 397 -48.91 0.95 -1.57
N GLN A 398 -48.55 -0.02 -0.74
CA GLN A 398 -49.52 -0.94 -0.10
C GLN A 398 -49.18 -1.16 1.37
N PRO A 399 -49.74 -0.38 2.30
CA PRO A 399 -49.50 -0.57 3.72
C PRO A 399 -50.06 -1.89 4.20
N LEU A 400 -49.18 -2.73 4.75
CA LEU A 400 -49.58 -4.02 5.35
C LEU A 400 -50.19 -3.78 6.75
N THR A 401 -51.28 -4.50 7.03
CA THR A 401 -51.87 -4.54 8.38
C THR A 401 -51.88 -5.97 8.90
N PRO A 402 -51.78 -6.20 10.23
CA PRO A 402 -51.79 -7.54 10.79
C PRO A 402 -53.06 -8.31 10.41
N GLY A 403 -52.89 -9.55 9.88
CA GLY A 403 -53.98 -10.43 9.49
C GLY A 403 -54.52 -10.24 8.06
N ILE A 404 -54.00 -9.33 7.27
CA ILE A 404 -54.41 -9.19 5.87
C ILE A 404 -54.00 -10.43 5.05
N PRO A 405 -54.92 -11.00 4.22
CA PRO A 405 -54.56 -12.10 3.34
C PRO A 405 -53.65 -11.58 2.23
N VAL A 406 -52.57 -12.34 1.98
CA VAL A 406 -51.57 -12.00 0.95
C VAL A 406 -51.28 -13.21 0.07
N VAL A 407 -50.89 -12.95 -1.17
CA VAL A 407 -50.47 -14.00 -2.13
C VAL A 407 -49.07 -13.63 -2.63
N PRO A 408 -48.10 -14.56 -2.55
CA PRO A 408 -46.78 -14.35 -3.11
C PRO A 408 -46.90 -14.09 -4.62
N GLU A 409 -46.26 -13.02 -5.12
CA GLU A 409 -45.97 -12.86 -6.55
C GLU A 409 -44.78 -13.78 -6.87
N ASP A 410 -44.99 -14.76 -7.74
CA ASP A 410 -43.90 -15.54 -8.32
C ASP A 410 -43.10 -14.62 -9.26
N ASN A 411 -41.82 -14.49 -8.98
CA ASN A 411 -40.88 -13.68 -9.76
C ASN A 411 -40.30 -14.51 -10.91
#